data_5623fa1a25fda5ddabdabe4205f6e1d7
#
_entry.id   5623fa1a25fda5ddabdabe4205f6e1d7
#
_cell.length_a   1.000
_cell.length_b   1.000
_cell.length_c   1.000
_cell.angle_alpha   90.00
_cell.angle_beta   90.00
_cell.angle_gamma   90.00
#
_symmetry.space_group_name_H-M   'P 1'
#
loop_
_entity.id
_entity.type
_entity.pdbx_description
1 polymer ?
#
loop_
_entity_poly.entity_id
_entity_poly.type
_entity_poly.pdbx_seq_one_letter_code
_entity_poly.pdbx_strand_id
1 'polypeptide(L)'
;MVGVHGTGGVLHGTNLFRSLSMKLIDFSKRFGQKILFDHLSFTFDQNKIYYLYGDNGIGKTTLFRCIVGIDSYSGTIEKTGSCFCVFDSTPFYLNLTGLDNLILLTKNWQIKELISKQKIDFLPLSFLSYVKVKNYSLGEKKILSLLLLLLLAPRILLLDEVLNGLDQKNRKVLLYCLVQLKKEAIVILSGHEEYYLEMADELLNVKNGKIEPITSEDLRSFFISTKKR
;
A
#
# COMPACT_ATOMS: atom_id res chain seq x y z
N MET A 1 24.64 40.11 44.59
CA MET A 1 25.90 39.35 44.80
C MET A 1 25.63 37.89 44.61
N VAL A 2 26.56 37.24 43.96
CA VAL A 2 26.67 35.82 43.62
C VAL A 2 25.98 35.43 42.33
N GLY A 3 26.76 35.44 41.23
CA GLY A 3 26.44 34.81 39.96
C GLY A 3 26.69 33.30 40.02
N VAL A 4 25.88 32.53 39.28
CA VAL A 4 26.20 31.16 38.92
C VAL A 4 26.16 31.06 37.41
N HIS A 5 27.35 30.84 36.84
CA HIS A 5 27.51 30.45 35.45
C HIS A 5 26.97 29.03 35.24
N GLY A 6 25.92 28.91 34.47
CA GLY A 6 25.44 27.62 33.96
C GLY A 6 25.86 27.50 32.50
N THR A 7 26.84 26.64 32.23
CA THR A 7 27.31 26.25 30.90
C THR A 7 26.21 25.60 30.12
N GLY A 8 25.73 26.25 29.06
CA GLY A 8 24.78 25.67 28.11
C GLY A 8 25.46 24.58 27.30
N GLY A 9 25.23 23.32 27.68
CA GLY A 9 25.52 22.18 26.84
C GLY A 9 24.56 22.17 25.67
N VAL A 10 25.06 22.46 24.48
CA VAL A 10 24.37 22.23 23.21
C VAL A 10 24.21 20.72 23.05
N LEU A 11 23.05 20.21 23.36
CA LEU A 11 22.67 18.84 22.97
C LEU A 11 22.55 18.84 21.45
N HIS A 12 23.61 18.40 20.79
CA HIS A 12 23.53 17.91 19.41
C HIS A 12 22.60 16.70 19.43
N GLY A 13 21.32 16.93 19.18
CA GLY A 13 20.37 15.91 18.85
C GLY A 13 20.80 15.28 17.53
N THR A 14 21.51 14.19 17.58
CA THR A 14 21.66 13.27 16.44
C THR A 14 20.27 12.79 16.08
N ASN A 15 19.62 13.46 15.13
CA ASN A 15 18.49 12.92 14.39
C ASN A 15 19.01 11.68 13.66
N LEU A 16 19.02 10.56 14.35
CA LEU A 16 19.07 9.25 13.75
C LEU A 16 17.77 9.14 12.93
N PHE A 17 17.86 9.48 11.64
CA PHE A 17 16.85 9.10 10.65
C PHE A 17 16.81 7.57 10.65
N ARG A 18 15.98 6.99 11.53
CA ARG A 18 15.68 5.57 11.45
C ARG A 18 15.07 5.36 10.07
N SER A 19 15.78 4.66 9.20
CA SER A 19 15.26 4.26 7.89
C SER A 19 13.93 3.55 8.12
N LEU A 20 12.90 3.96 7.39
CA LEU A 20 11.59 3.33 7.48
C LEU A 20 11.74 1.87 7.04
N SER A 21 11.39 0.94 7.91
CA SER A 21 11.32 -0.48 7.60
C SER A 21 10.09 -1.10 8.25
N MET A 22 9.58 -2.15 7.65
CA MET A 22 8.56 -3.02 8.24
C MET A 22 9.14 -4.43 8.33
N LYS A 23 9.05 -5.04 9.51
CA LYS A 23 9.60 -6.38 9.75
C LYS A 23 8.52 -7.34 10.21
N LEU A 24 8.50 -8.49 9.59
CA LEU A 24 7.85 -9.68 10.08
C LEU A 24 8.90 -10.48 10.87
N ILE A 25 8.63 -10.83 12.11
CA ILE A 25 9.55 -11.56 12.99
C ILE A 25 8.78 -12.75 13.55
N ASP A 26 9.22 -13.95 13.17
CA ASP A 26 8.60 -15.20 13.61
C ASP A 26 7.08 -15.24 13.36
N PHE A 27 6.65 -14.60 12.25
CA PHE A 27 5.25 -14.42 11.91
C PHE A 27 4.62 -15.74 11.51
N SER A 28 3.55 -16.12 12.18
CA SER A 28 2.78 -17.33 11.86
C SER A 28 1.27 -17.02 11.78
N LYS A 29 0.59 -17.63 10.79
CA LYS A 29 -0.85 -17.50 10.60
C LYS A 29 -1.46 -18.81 10.15
N ARG A 30 -2.55 -19.21 10.81
CA ARG A 30 -3.33 -20.41 10.46
C ARG A 30 -4.83 -20.14 10.57
N PHE A 31 -5.59 -20.92 9.83
CA PHE A 31 -7.05 -21.05 9.99
C PHE A 31 -7.37 -22.52 10.26
N GLY A 32 -7.78 -22.82 11.49
CA GLY A 32 -7.93 -24.20 11.94
C GLY A 32 -6.63 -24.99 11.76
N GLN A 33 -6.65 -26.03 10.93
CA GLN A 33 -5.46 -26.85 10.62
C GLN A 33 -4.66 -26.33 9.41
N LYS A 34 -5.21 -25.40 8.62
CA LYS A 34 -4.51 -24.86 7.45
C LYS A 34 -3.51 -23.79 7.87
N ILE A 35 -2.23 -24.12 7.72
CA ILE A 35 -1.12 -23.16 7.93
C ILE A 35 -0.96 -22.34 6.67
N LEU A 36 -0.98 -21.01 6.79
CA LEU A 36 -0.69 -20.07 5.70
C LEU A 36 0.76 -19.57 5.76
N PHE A 37 1.22 -19.23 6.97
CA PHE A 37 2.60 -18.80 7.24
C PHE A 37 3.08 -19.48 8.50
N ASP A 38 4.35 -19.89 8.50
CA ASP A 38 4.98 -20.61 9.59
C ASP A 38 6.38 -20.07 9.85
N HIS A 39 6.55 -19.44 11.02
CA HIS A 39 7.81 -18.82 11.45
C HIS A 39 8.47 -17.92 10.38
N LEU A 40 7.64 -17.14 9.65
CA LEU A 40 8.12 -16.25 8.60
C LEU A 40 8.84 -15.04 9.20
N SER A 41 10.08 -14.80 8.75
CA SER A 41 10.81 -13.56 9.04
C SER A 41 11.20 -12.90 7.73
N PHE A 42 10.81 -11.63 7.55
CA PHE A 42 11.08 -10.85 6.35
C PHE A 42 11.12 -9.36 6.66
N THR A 43 11.96 -8.60 5.95
CA THR A 43 12.06 -7.14 6.10
C THR A 43 11.73 -6.46 4.80
N PHE A 44 10.81 -5.48 4.87
CA PHE A 44 10.48 -4.56 3.79
C PHE A 44 11.14 -3.20 4.07
N ASP A 45 11.93 -2.71 3.13
CA ASP A 45 12.63 -1.43 3.22
C ASP A 45 11.89 -0.32 2.51
N GLN A 46 12.13 0.93 2.92
CA GLN A 46 11.55 2.11 2.27
C GLN A 46 12.05 2.30 0.83
N ASN A 47 11.35 3.17 0.11
CA ASN A 47 11.69 3.59 -1.25
C ASN A 47 11.62 2.46 -2.29
N LYS A 48 10.91 1.40 -1.97
CA LYS A 48 10.73 0.25 -2.84
C LYS A 48 9.26 -0.08 -3.06
N ILE A 49 8.99 -0.58 -4.26
CA ILE A 49 7.75 -1.26 -4.62
C ILE A 49 8.03 -2.75 -4.63
N TYR A 50 7.39 -3.50 -3.75
CA TYR A 50 7.43 -4.95 -3.71
C TYR A 50 6.22 -5.52 -4.43
N TYR A 51 6.42 -6.50 -5.29
CA TYR A 51 5.34 -7.28 -5.86
C TYR A 51 5.28 -8.67 -5.25
N LEU A 52 4.19 -8.93 -4.53
CA LEU A 52 3.93 -10.18 -3.83
C LEU A 52 3.09 -11.11 -4.71
N TYR A 53 3.76 -12.00 -5.40
CA TYR A 53 3.15 -13.03 -6.25
C TYR A 53 2.85 -14.30 -5.44
N GLY A 54 1.92 -15.12 -5.92
CA GLY A 54 1.57 -16.43 -5.35
C GLY A 54 0.15 -16.83 -5.70
N ASP A 55 -0.15 -18.10 -5.61
CA ASP A 55 -1.46 -18.66 -5.97
C ASP A 55 -2.62 -18.06 -5.19
N ASN A 56 -3.84 -18.17 -5.75
CA ASN A 56 -5.05 -17.77 -5.04
C ASN A 56 -5.22 -18.59 -3.77
N GLY A 57 -5.57 -17.90 -2.67
CA GLY A 57 -5.76 -18.54 -1.36
C GLY A 57 -4.45 -18.93 -0.64
N ILE A 58 -3.27 -18.52 -1.14
CA ILE A 58 -1.97 -18.77 -0.48
C ILE A 58 -1.79 -17.94 0.78
N GLY A 59 -2.53 -16.82 0.93
CA GLY A 59 -2.49 -15.99 2.13
C GLY A 59 -2.09 -14.53 1.93
N LYS A 60 -1.91 -14.02 0.70
CA LYS A 60 -1.51 -12.62 0.44
C LYS A 60 -2.45 -11.60 1.10
N THR A 61 -3.75 -11.68 0.84
CA THR A 61 -4.77 -10.84 1.48
C THR A 61 -4.77 -11.00 3.00
N THR A 62 -4.60 -12.24 3.50
CA THR A 62 -4.53 -12.51 4.94
C THR A 62 -3.31 -11.85 5.58
N LEU A 63 -2.15 -11.89 4.94
CA LEU A 63 -0.96 -11.19 5.39
C LEU A 63 -1.23 -9.69 5.50
N PHE A 64 -1.84 -9.07 4.48
CA PHE A 64 -2.19 -7.65 4.52
C PHE A 64 -3.17 -7.33 5.65
N ARG A 65 -4.18 -8.17 5.88
CA ARG A 65 -5.12 -8.02 6.99
C ARG A 65 -4.44 -8.11 8.36
N CYS A 66 -3.46 -9.00 8.51
CA CYS A 66 -2.64 -9.07 9.72
C CYS A 66 -1.78 -7.81 9.90
N ILE A 67 -1.13 -7.32 8.83
CA ILE A 67 -0.28 -6.12 8.90
C ILE A 67 -1.09 -4.88 9.32
N VAL A 68 -2.33 -4.72 8.83
CA VAL A 68 -3.20 -3.60 9.24
C VAL A 68 -3.94 -3.84 10.56
N GLY A 69 -3.78 -5.01 11.18
CA GLY A 69 -4.37 -5.33 12.50
C GLY A 69 -5.84 -5.76 12.46
N ILE A 70 -6.34 -6.22 11.30
CA ILE A 70 -7.71 -6.77 11.18
C ILE A 70 -7.75 -8.22 11.68
N ASP A 71 -6.74 -9.03 11.31
CA ASP A 71 -6.68 -10.44 11.67
C ASP A 71 -5.59 -10.68 12.72
N SER A 72 -5.83 -11.63 13.63
CA SER A 72 -4.85 -12.09 14.61
C SER A 72 -3.76 -12.97 13.95
N TYR A 73 -2.57 -12.97 14.54
CA TYR A 73 -1.41 -13.75 14.14
C TYR A 73 -0.53 -14.08 15.35
N SER A 74 0.47 -14.92 15.20
CA SER A 74 1.54 -15.16 16.19
C SER A 74 2.84 -14.56 15.67
N GLY A 75 3.78 -14.24 16.57
CA GLY A 75 5.01 -13.52 16.26
C GLY A 75 4.85 -12.00 16.38
N THR A 76 5.71 -11.24 15.70
CA THR A 76 5.74 -9.78 15.80
C THR A 76 5.76 -9.13 14.42
N ILE A 77 4.99 -8.05 14.26
CA ILE A 77 5.07 -7.15 13.11
C ILE A 77 5.55 -5.79 13.62
N GLU A 78 6.83 -5.48 13.36
CA GLU A 78 7.39 -4.16 13.64
C GLU A 78 7.14 -3.24 12.46
N LYS A 79 6.50 -2.10 12.70
CA LYS A 79 6.25 -1.07 11.69
C LYS A 79 6.27 0.32 12.30
N THR A 80 6.80 1.29 11.56
CA THR A 80 6.82 2.70 11.96
C THR A 80 5.98 3.54 11.01
N GLY A 81 5.17 4.44 11.57
CA GLY A 81 4.31 5.33 10.78
C GLY A 81 2.95 4.72 10.43
N SER A 82 2.21 5.47 9.62
CA SER A 82 0.86 5.11 9.18
C SER A 82 0.90 3.96 8.17
N CYS A 83 0.00 3.00 8.35
CA CYS A 83 -0.18 1.89 7.43
C CYS A 83 -1.60 1.93 6.85
N PHE A 84 -1.70 1.81 5.54
CA PHE A 84 -2.99 1.79 4.85
C PHE A 84 -3.05 0.63 3.86
N CYS A 85 -4.21 -0.03 3.79
CA CYS A 85 -4.45 -1.10 2.83
C CYS A 85 -5.65 -0.76 1.94
N VAL A 86 -5.48 -0.88 0.64
CA VAL A 86 -6.59 -0.90 -0.32
C VAL A 86 -6.84 -2.34 -0.69
N PHE A 87 -7.99 -2.84 -0.30
CA PHE A 87 -8.53 -4.10 -0.77
C PHE A 87 -9.30 -3.89 -2.07
N ASP A 88 -9.63 -4.96 -2.79
CA ASP A 88 -10.40 -4.89 -4.04
C ASP A 88 -11.73 -4.11 -3.90
N SER A 89 -12.35 -4.18 -2.74
CA SER A 89 -13.53 -3.37 -2.40
C SER A 89 -13.17 -2.31 -1.35
N THR A 90 -12.95 -1.06 -1.77
CA THR A 90 -12.77 0.05 -0.83
C THR A 90 -14.12 0.55 -0.34
N PRO A 91 -14.37 0.59 0.98
CA PRO A 91 -15.63 1.02 1.54
C PRO A 91 -15.77 2.54 1.49
N PHE A 92 -16.31 3.06 0.40
CA PHE A 92 -16.77 4.44 0.32
C PHE A 92 -18.23 4.56 0.76
N TYR A 93 -18.60 5.73 1.26
CA TYR A 93 -20.00 6.12 1.49
C TYR A 93 -20.67 6.36 0.15
N LEU A 94 -21.41 5.37 -0.34
CA LEU A 94 -21.93 5.31 -1.70
C LEU A 94 -22.90 6.45 -2.03
N ASN A 95 -23.62 6.98 -1.05
CA ASN A 95 -24.58 8.09 -1.22
C ASN A 95 -23.94 9.49 -1.13
N LEU A 96 -22.67 9.57 -0.81
CA LEU A 96 -21.89 10.80 -0.80
C LEU A 96 -21.13 10.98 -2.12
N THR A 97 -20.71 12.20 -2.41
CA THR A 97 -19.84 12.50 -3.55
C THR A 97 -18.42 11.99 -3.30
N GLY A 98 -17.61 11.90 -4.35
CA GLY A 98 -16.19 11.57 -4.19
C GLY A 98 -15.46 12.55 -3.29
N LEU A 99 -15.75 13.84 -3.44
CA LEU A 99 -15.15 14.90 -2.63
C LEU A 99 -15.54 14.78 -1.15
N ASP A 100 -16.84 14.54 -0.85
CA ASP A 100 -17.29 14.36 0.53
C ASP A 100 -16.61 13.14 1.19
N ASN A 101 -16.43 12.04 0.44
CA ASN A 101 -15.69 10.89 0.90
C ASN A 101 -14.23 11.24 1.25
N LEU A 102 -13.54 11.97 0.36
CA LEU A 102 -12.16 12.39 0.61
C LEU A 102 -12.07 13.29 1.85
N ILE A 103 -12.98 14.26 2.01
CA ILE A 103 -13.03 15.14 3.17
C ILE A 103 -13.21 14.33 4.46
N LEU A 104 -14.20 13.43 4.50
CA LEU A 104 -14.51 12.64 5.68
C LEU A 104 -13.36 11.70 6.07
N LEU A 105 -12.78 10.99 5.08
CA LEU A 105 -11.76 9.98 5.33
C LEU A 105 -10.40 10.58 5.69
N THR A 106 -10.07 11.76 5.15
CA THR A 106 -8.82 12.46 5.47
C THR A 106 -8.97 13.43 6.64
N LYS A 107 -10.21 13.74 7.06
CA LYS A 107 -10.54 14.80 8.04
C LYS A 107 -9.97 16.18 7.64
N ASN A 108 -9.82 16.42 6.34
CA ASN A 108 -9.23 17.65 5.81
C ASN A 108 -10.23 18.41 4.93
N TRP A 109 -10.66 19.58 5.39
CA TRP A 109 -11.63 20.44 4.69
C TRP A 109 -11.02 21.21 3.53
N GLN A 110 -9.68 21.32 3.46
CA GLN A 110 -8.96 22.06 2.39
C GLN A 110 -8.61 21.16 1.20
N ILE A 111 -9.21 20.01 1.09
CA ILE A 111 -8.92 19.00 0.06
C ILE A 111 -9.02 19.53 -1.38
N LYS A 112 -10.00 20.41 -1.67
CA LYS A 112 -10.14 21.04 -2.99
C LYS A 112 -8.86 21.76 -3.40
N GLU A 113 -8.29 22.51 -2.48
CA GLU A 113 -7.06 23.26 -2.71
C GLU A 113 -5.85 22.33 -2.86
N LEU A 114 -5.77 21.26 -2.05
CA LEU A 114 -4.72 20.26 -2.15
C LEU A 114 -4.75 19.52 -3.49
N ILE A 115 -5.91 19.09 -3.96
CA ILE A 115 -6.07 18.43 -5.27
C ILE A 115 -5.65 19.38 -6.40
N SER A 116 -6.05 20.65 -6.34
CA SER A 116 -5.68 21.65 -7.33
C SER A 116 -4.17 21.92 -7.34
N LYS A 117 -3.53 22.02 -6.17
CA LYS A 117 -2.08 22.27 -6.04
C LYS A 117 -1.23 21.10 -6.52
N GLN A 118 -1.66 19.88 -6.29
CA GLN A 118 -0.92 18.67 -6.69
C GLN A 118 -1.04 18.34 -8.18
N LYS A 119 -1.80 19.15 -8.96
CA LYS A 119 -2.06 18.88 -10.39
C LYS A 119 -2.57 17.45 -10.64
N ILE A 120 -3.47 16.99 -9.76
CA ILE A 120 -4.04 15.64 -9.86
C ILE A 120 -5.24 15.73 -10.83
N ASP A 121 -5.00 15.52 -12.12
CA ASP A 121 -6.01 15.65 -13.19
C ASP A 121 -6.72 14.32 -13.51
N PHE A 122 -6.62 13.31 -12.62
CA PHE A 122 -7.15 11.97 -12.91
C PHE A 122 -8.67 11.89 -12.91
N LEU A 123 -9.32 12.58 -11.97
CA LEU A 123 -10.75 12.79 -11.93
C LEU A 123 -11.01 14.30 -11.86
N PRO A 124 -11.80 14.87 -12.79
CA PRO A 124 -12.14 16.29 -12.75
C PRO A 124 -12.76 16.67 -11.39
N LEU A 125 -12.37 17.81 -10.85
CA LEU A 125 -12.91 18.28 -9.56
C LEU A 125 -14.45 18.43 -9.60
N SER A 126 -15.00 18.80 -10.75
CA SER A 126 -16.45 18.83 -10.97
C SER A 126 -17.09 17.45 -10.79
N PHE A 127 -16.48 16.40 -11.37
CA PHE A 127 -16.94 15.02 -11.20
C PHE A 127 -16.92 14.60 -9.71
N LEU A 128 -15.81 14.85 -9.03
CA LEU A 128 -15.68 14.57 -7.59
C LEU A 128 -16.72 15.31 -6.73
N SER A 129 -17.11 16.54 -7.14
CA SER A 129 -17.99 17.40 -6.35
C SER A 129 -19.48 17.11 -6.54
N TYR A 130 -19.88 16.59 -7.70
CA TYR A 130 -21.30 16.46 -8.03
C TYR A 130 -21.79 15.03 -8.23
N VAL A 131 -20.92 14.09 -8.57
CA VAL A 131 -21.33 12.70 -8.80
C VAL A 131 -21.20 11.88 -7.51
N LYS A 132 -22.27 11.17 -7.13
CA LYS A 132 -22.25 10.26 -5.97
C LYS A 132 -21.48 8.99 -6.31
N VAL A 133 -20.75 8.44 -5.35
CA VAL A 133 -19.87 7.27 -5.54
C VAL A 133 -20.63 6.02 -5.98
N LYS A 134 -21.91 5.88 -5.67
CA LYS A 134 -22.75 4.79 -6.22
C LYS A 134 -22.81 4.76 -7.73
N ASN A 135 -22.66 5.92 -8.39
CA ASN A 135 -22.71 6.07 -9.84
C ASN A 135 -21.31 5.99 -10.50
N TYR A 136 -20.26 5.75 -9.70
CA TYR A 136 -18.91 5.57 -10.22
C TYR A 136 -18.75 4.18 -10.83
N SER A 137 -18.08 4.09 -11.96
CA SER A 137 -17.55 2.84 -12.48
C SER A 137 -16.53 2.23 -11.51
N LEU A 138 -16.20 0.96 -11.70
CA LEU A 138 -15.17 0.30 -10.90
C LEU A 138 -13.81 1.03 -11.01
N GLY A 139 -13.43 1.44 -12.22
CA GLY A 139 -12.20 2.20 -12.46
C GLY A 139 -12.18 3.54 -11.72
N GLU A 140 -13.28 4.29 -11.74
CA GLU A 140 -13.39 5.58 -11.04
C GLU A 140 -13.32 5.41 -9.51
N LYS A 141 -13.91 4.34 -8.97
CA LYS A 141 -13.77 4.00 -7.54
C LYS A 141 -12.32 3.70 -7.18
N LYS A 142 -11.59 2.97 -8.03
CA LYS A 142 -10.16 2.69 -7.81
C LYS A 142 -9.32 3.96 -7.90
N ILE A 143 -9.61 4.85 -8.85
CA ILE A 143 -8.95 6.16 -8.92
C ILE A 143 -9.26 7.02 -7.68
N LEU A 144 -10.48 7.00 -7.18
CA LEU A 144 -10.82 7.68 -5.92
C LEU A 144 -10.02 7.13 -4.75
N SER A 145 -9.81 5.80 -4.68
CA SER A 145 -8.93 5.17 -3.68
C SER A 145 -7.49 5.67 -3.79
N LEU A 146 -6.96 5.80 -5.00
CA LEU A 146 -5.61 6.33 -5.23
C LEU A 146 -5.47 7.79 -4.82
N LEU A 147 -6.48 8.62 -5.10
CA LEU A 147 -6.53 10.00 -4.61
C LEU A 147 -6.50 10.05 -3.09
N LEU A 148 -7.29 9.21 -2.44
CA LEU A 148 -7.29 9.09 -0.97
C LEU A 148 -5.89 8.74 -0.46
N LEU A 149 -5.20 7.79 -1.09
CA LEU A 149 -3.84 7.38 -0.71
C LEU A 149 -2.81 8.51 -0.88
N LEU A 150 -2.88 9.25 -1.98
CA LEU A 150 -2.01 10.41 -2.21
C LEU A 150 -2.21 11.48 -1.14
N LEU A 151 -3.46 11.68 -0.72
CA LEU A 151 -3.81 12.67 0.30
C LEU A 151 -3.43 12.23 1.71
N LEU A 152 -3.53 10.94 2.01
CA LEU A 152 -3.14 10.36 3.30
C LEU A 152 -1.62 10.20 3.42
N ALA A 153 -0.92 10.03 2.30
CA ALA A 153 0.52 9.79 2.22
C ALA A 153 1.02 8.78 3.29
N PRO A 154 0.50 7.55 3.30
CA PRO A 154 0.88 6.58 4.33
C PRO A 154 2.34 6.16 4.17
N ARG A 155 2.98 5.81 5.28
CA ARG A 155 4.36 5.29 5.27
C ARG A 155 4.44 3.83 4.81
N ILE A 156 3.38 3.07 4.98
CA ILE A 156 3.26 1.68 4.51
C ILE A 156 1.96 1.57 3.73
N LEU A 157 2.08 1.19 2.47
CA LEU A 157 0.97 1.06 1.54
C LEU A 157 0.87 -0.38 1.06
N LEU A 158 -0.28 -1.00 1.32
CA LEU A 158 -0.62 -2.34 0.88
C LEU A 158 -1.74 -2.25 -0.16
N LEU A 159 -1.53 -2.85 -1.33
CA LEU A 159 -2.48 -2.81 -2.44
C LEU A 159 -2.83 -4.23 -2.87
N ASP A 160 -4.02 -4.68 -2.49
CA ASP A 160 -4.49 -6.04 -2.75
C ASP A 160 -5.29 -6.08 -4.06
N GLU A 161 -4.68 -6.65 -5.10
CA GLU A 161 -5.27 -6.85 -6.42
C GLU A 161 -5.85 -5.58 -7.08
N VAL A 162 -5.29 -4.41 -6.79
CA VAL A 162 -5.84 -3.10 -7.18
C VAL A 162 -5.86 -2.88 -8.69
N LEU A 163 -4.98 -3.55 -9.47
CA LEU A 163 -4.96 -3.43 -10.94
C LEU A 163 -6.05 -4.22 -11.64
N ASN A 164 -6.69 -5.16 -10.97
CA ASN A 164 -7.73 -5.97 -11.59
C ASN A 164 -8.86 -5.09 -12.13
N GLY A 165 -9.18 -5.25 -13.42
CA GLY A 165 -10.25 -4.49 -14.08
C GLY A 165 -9.94 -3.01 -14.39
N LEU A 166 -8.70 -2.54 -14.21
CA LEU A 166 -8.29 -1.22 -14.69
C LEU A 166 -7.97 -1.25 -16.18
N ASP A 167 -8.47 -0.26 -16.91
CA ASP A 167 -8.05 -0.01 -18.29
C ASP A 167 -6.62 0.56 -18.36
N GLN A 168 -6.07 0.64 -19.56
CA GLN A 168 -4.70 1.09 -19.77
C GLN A 168 -4.44 2.52 -19.28
N LYS A 169 -5.44 3.42 -19.39
CA LYS A 169 -5.34 4.81 -18.94
C LYS A 169 -5.22 4.86 -17.41
N ASN A 170 -6.11 4.16 -16.73
CA ASN A 170 -6.14 4.12 -15.25
C ASN A 170 -4.92 3.40 -14.66
N ARG A 171 -4.38 2.38 -15.36
CA ARG A 171 -3.10 1.75 -14.98
C ARG A 171 -1.93 2.74 -14.98
N LYS A 172 -1.82 3.60 -16.00
CA LYS A 172 -0.78 4.64 -16.05
C LYS A 172 -0.90 5.63 -14.90
N VAL A 173 -2.13 6.00 -14.53
CA VAL A 173 -2.41 6.85 -13.39
C VAL A 173 -1.93 6.20 -12.10
N LEU A 174 -2.29 4.94 -11.88
CA LEU A 174 -1.84 4.18 -10.71
C LEU A 174 -0.31 4.14 -10.64
N LEU A 175 0.36 3.79 -11.74
CA LEU A 175 1.82 3.75 -11.79
C LEU A 175 2.44 5.08 -11.39
N TYR A 176 1.95 6.19 -11.93
CA TYR A 176 2.42 7.52 -11.55
C TYR A 176 2.28 7.76 -10.04
N CYS A 177 1.10 7.44 -9.48
CA CYS A 177 0.85 7.59 -8.05
C CYS A 177 1.82 6.75 -7.20
N LEU A 178 2.04 5.49 -7.58
CA LEU A 178 2.93 4.60 -6.83
C LEU A 178 4.38 5.05 -6.86
N VAL A 179 4.86 5.56 -8.01
CA VAL A 179 6.21 6.13 -8.13
C VAL A 179 6.38 7.38 -7.25
N GLN A 180 5.33 8.19 -7.07
CA GLN A 180 5.41 9.32 -6.13
C GLN A 180 5.41 8.84 -4.67
N LEU A 181 4.50 7.92 -4.33
CA LEU A 181 4.34 7.41 -2.96
C LEU A 181 5.56 6.63 -2.48
N LYS A 182 6.22 5.83 -3.34
CA LYS A 182 7.39 5.03 -2.94
C LYS A 182 8.56 5.85 -2.43
N LYS A 183 8.67 7.14 -2.81
CA LYS A 183 9.75 8.02 -2.35
C LYS A 183 9.79 8.19 -0.83
N GLU A 184 8.64 8.04 -0.18
CA GLU A 184 8.45 8.26 1.24
C GLU A 184 7.84 7.05 1.96
N ALA A 185 7.57 5.95 1.23
CA ALA A 185 6.81 4.81 1.73
C ALA A 185 7.42 3.46 1.34
N ILE A 186 6.99 2.43 2.05
CA ILE A 186 7.06 1.03 1.64
C ILE A 186 5.78 0.74 0.88
N VAL A 187 5.88 0.27 -0.36
CA VAL A 187 4.72 -0.09 -1.19
C VAL A 187 4.75 -1.60 -1.46
N ILE A 188 3.69 -2.31 -1.10
CA ILE A 188 3.56 -3.75 -1.33
C ILE A 188 2.30 -3.99 -2.16
N LEU A 189 2.48 -4.56 -3.35
CA LEU A 189 1.42 -4.91 -4.27
C LEU A 189 1.19 -6.41 -4.23
N SER A 190 -0.07 -6.86 -4.21
CA SER A 190 -0.41 -8.24 -4.53
C SER A 190 -1.18 -8.33 -5.84
N GLY A 191 -1.06 -9.44 -6.55
CA GLY A 191 -1.81 -9.65 -7.78
C GLY A 191 -1.32 -10.84 -8.60
N HIS A 192 -1.92 -10.97 -9.78
CA HIS A 192 -1.64 -12.04 -10.74
C HIS A 192 -1.31 -11.50 -12.15
N GLU A 193 -1.13 -10.19 -12.28
CA GLU A 193 -0.91 -9.52 -13.56
C GLU A 193 0.57 -9.38 -13.88
N GLU A 194 0.97 -9.75 -15.08
CA GLU A 194 2.35 -9.62 -15.57
C GLU A 194 2.85 -8.18 -15.56
N TYR A 195 1.93 -7.22 -15.68
CA TYR A 195 2.22 -5.80 -15.66
C TYR A 195 2.93 -5.32 -14.37
N TYR A 196 2.75 -6.00 -13.25
CA TYR A 196 3.45 -5.67 -12.00
C TYR A 196 4.96 -5.87 -12.07
N LEU A 197 5.44 -6.73 -12.99
CA LEU A 197 6.87 -6.99 -13.16
C LEU A 197 7.68 -5.75 -13.58
N GLU A 198 7.03 -4.85 -14.33
CA GLU A 198 7.68 -3.61 -14.81
C GLU A 198 7.66 -2.50 -13.75
N MET A 199 6.83 -2.64 -12.72
CA MET A 199 6.63 -1.61 -11.70
C MET A 199 7.41 -1.87 -10.42
N ALA A 200 7.68 -3.14 -10.12
CA ALA A 200 8.27 -3.55 -8.85
C ALA A 200 9.80 -3.39 -8.87
N ASP A 201 10.33 -2.89 -7.77
CA ASP A 201 11.78 -2.91 -7.52
C ASP A 201 12.22 -4.29 -7.02
N GLU A 202 11.33 -5.01 -6.32
CA GLU A 202 11.58 -6.38 -5.85
C GLU A 202 10.37 -7.28 -6.11
N LEU A 203 10.64 -8.47 -6.65
CA LEU A 203 9.66 -9.50 -6.92
C LEU A 203 9.77 -10.59 -5.86
N LEU A 204 8.66 -10.90 -5.21
CA LEU A 204 8.58 -11.82 -4.09
C LEU A 204 7.55 -12.91 -4.37
N ASN A 205 7.92 -14.17 -4.15
CA ASN A 205 7.01 -15.30 -4.27
C ASN A 205 6.56 -15.78 -2.88
N VAL A 206 5.25 -15.87 -2.70
CA VAL A 206 4.65 -16.50 -1.51
C VAL A 206 4.42 -17.97 -1.82
N LYS A 207 5.17 -18.84 -1.17
CA LYS A 207 5.06 -20.29 -1.37
C LYS A 207 5.39 -21.04 -0.07
N ASN A 208 4.62 -22.07 0.24
CA ASN A 208 4.84 -22.93 1.42
C ASN A 208 5.01 -22.14 2.74
N GLY A 209 4.24 -21.08 2.93
CA GLY A 209 4.30 -20.26 4.14
C GLY A 209 5.50 -19.33 4.25
N LYS A 210 6.27 -19.17 3.18
CA LYS A 210 7.45 -18.30 3.10
C LYS A 210 7.29 -17.22 2.05
N ILE A 211 8.12 -16.18 2.18
CA ILE A 211 8.30 -15.12 1.18
C ILE A 211 9.75 -15.19 0.72
N GLU A 212 9.96 -15.41 -0.57
CA GLU A 212 11.28 -15.56 -1.17
C GLU A 212 11.43 -14.67 -2.40
N PRO A 213 12.58 -14.01 -2.60
CA PRO A 213 12.84 -13.29 -3.86
C PRO A 213 12.73 -14.22 -5.06
N ILE A 214 12.22 -13.70 -6.17
CA ILE A 214 12.09 -14.43 -7.44
C ILE A 214 12.56 -13.53 -8.58
N THR A 215 13.15 -14.13 -9.62
CA THR A 215 13.56 -13.37 -10.80
C THR A 215 12.38 -13.04 -11.72
N SER A 216 12.50 -11.99 -12.52
CA SER A 216 11.50 -11.67 -13.53
C SER A 216 11.34 -12.75 -14.59
N GLU A 217 12.41 -13.47 -14.93
CA GLU A 217 12.41 -14.58 -15.89
C GLU A 217 11.62 -15.77 -15.37
N ASP A 218 11.87 -16.17 -14.12
CA ASP A 218 11.15 -17.25 -13.48
C ASP A 218 9.66 -16.91 -13.38
N LEU A 219 9.33 -15.68 -12.95
CA LEU A 219 7.94 -15.27 -12.81
C LEU A 219 7.22 -15.19 -14.17
N ARG A 220 7.87 -14.72 -15.23
CA ARG A 220 7.30 -14.76 -16.59
C ARG A 220 7.01 -16.19 -17.05
N SER A 221 7.86 -17.14 -16.72
CA SER A 221 7.63 -18.55 -17.05
C SER A 221 6.34 -19.10 -16.43
N PHE A 222 6.01 -18.68 -15.20
CA PHE A 222 4.73 -19.02 -14.55
C PHE A 222 3.54 -18.43 -15.30
N PHE A 223 3.60 -17.15 -15.72
CA PHE A 223 2.50 -16.52 -16.47
C PHE A 223 2.26 -17.22 -17.83
N ILE A 224 3.30 -17.66 -18.51
CA ILE A 224 3.17 -18.40 -19.78
C ILE A 224 2.53 -19.76 -19.56
N SER A 225 2.92 -20.47 -18.51
CA SER A 225 2.37 -21.81 -18.19
C SER A 225 0.90 -21.77 -17.75
N THR A 226 0.46 -20.71 -17.09
CA THR A 226 -0.93 -20.55 -16.64
C THR A 226 -1.88 -20.09 -17.74
N LYS A 227 -1.40 -19.38 -18.77
CA LYS A 227 -2.20 -19.00 -19.96
C LYS A 227 -2.50 -20.17 -20.91
N LYS A 228 -1.84 -21.31 -20.75
CA LYS A 228 -2.02 -22.54 -21.58
C LYS A 228 -3.00 -23.54 -20.98
N ARG A 229 -3.59 -23.26 -19.82
CA ARG A 229 -4.64 -24.05 -19.18
C ARG A 229 -5.97 -23.32 -19.26
#